data_ffd53623f05551792ca71b9c1bbe1d27
#
_entry.id   ffd53623f05551792ca71b9c1bbe1d27
#
_cell.length_a   1.000
_cell.length_b   1.000
_cell.length_c   1.000
_cell.angle_alpha   90.00
_cell.angle_beta   90.00
_cell.angle_gamma   90.00
#
_symmetry.space_group_name_H-M   'P 1'
#
loop_
_entity.id
_entity.type
_entity.pdbx_description
1 polymer ?
#
loop_
_entity_poly.entity_id
_entity_poly.type
_entity_poly.pdbx_seq_one_letter_code
_entity_poly.pdbx_strand_id
1 'polypeptide(L)'
;MQIETRVIVLKAKDTIDLPGVVIRGADFEDAEALAVLMSQLGYPTLEDEMAARLRLILPRSDYRVAVAVREGQVVGVIAALMGLSIEMNGRYGRVTALSVAEDQRSQGIGALLLAHAEYWLRVQGAAACIVNCSSHRSDAHRFYKREGYQVTGVRFHKDFRGVDLEAHPAVS
;
A
#
# COMPACT_ATOMS: atom_id res chain seq x y z
N MET A 1 -31.40 -12.05 3.48
CA MET A 1 -30.28 -12.76 4.16
C MET A 1 -29.18 -11.72 4.33
N GLN A 2 -29.12 -11.11 5.51
CA GLN A 2 -28.13 -10.08 5.81
C GLN A 2 -26.77 -10.76 6.01
N ILE A 3 -25.79 -10.38 5.22
CA ILE A 3 -24.41 -10.79 5.42
C ILE A 3 -23.83 -9.83 6.46
N GLU A 4 -23.81 -10.25 7.72
CA GLU A 4 -23.07 -9.56 8.77
C GLU A 4 -21.57 -9.61 8.40
N THR A 5 -21.02 -8.46 8.08
CA THR A 5 -19.58 -8.30 7.95
C THR A 5 -18.96 -8.45 9.35
N ARG A 6 -18.57 -9.68 9.71
CA ARG A 6 -17.81 -9.92 10.94
C ARG A 6 -16.47 -9.22 10.80
N VAL A 7 -16.30 -8.12 11.53
CA VAL A 7 -15.00 -7.55 11.85
C VAL A 7 -14.25 -8.60 12.68
N ILE A 8 -13.27 -9.26 12.08
CA ILE A 8 -12.39 -10.19 12.80
C ILE A 8 -11.45 -9.32 13.64
N VAL A 9 -11.78 -9.21 14.92
CA VAL A 9 -10.91 -8.56 15.92
C VAL A 9 -9.71 -9.48 16.15
N LEU A 10 -8.54 -9.05 15.65
CA LEU A 10 -7.28 -9.67 15.99
C LEU A 10 -6.84 -9.25 17.38
N LYS A 11 -6.59 -10.23 18.24
CA LYS A 11 -5.75 -10.07 19.42
C LYS A 11 -4.27 -10.06 18.96
N ALA A 12 -3.80 -8.94 18.47
CA ALA A 12 -2.38 -8.56 18.55
C ALA A 12 -2.34 -7.33 19.45
N LYS A 13 -1.30 -7.20 20.25
CA LYS A 13 -1.01 -6.03 21.07
C LYS A 13 -1.25 -4.78 20.22
N ASP A 14 -2.10 -3.89 20.73
CA ASP A 14 -2.47 -2.62 20.12
C ASP A 14 -3.44 -2.71 18.93
N THR A 15 -4.72 -2.99 19.21
CA THR A 15 -5.80 -2.63 18.30
C THR A 15 -5.82 -1.10 18.23
N ILE A 16 -5.31 -0.52 17.13
CA ILE A 16 -5.45 0.90 16.87
C ILE A 16 -6.92 1.10 16.52
N ASP A 17 -7.70 1.55 17.50
CA ASP A 17 -9.07 1.98 17.27
C ASP A 17 -9.04 3.50 17.09
N LEU A 18 -9.37 3.97 15.89
CA LEU A 18 -9.49 5.38 15.59
C LEU A 18 -10.97 5.70 15.41
N PRO A 19 -11.60 6.33 16.42
CA PRO A 19 -13.01 6.69 16.33
C PRO A 19 -13.32 7.47 15.04
N GLY A 20 -14.35 7.03 14.32
CA GLY A 20 -14.78 7.67 13.09
C GLY A 20 -13.96 7.34 11.84
N VAL A 21 -12.96 6.45 11.94
CA VAL A 21 -12.22 5.95 10.76
C VAL A 21 -12.55 4.49 10.50
N VAL A 22 -12.95 4.18 9.28
CA VAL A 22 -13.24 2.81 8.81
C VAL A 22 -12.25 2.43 7.71
N ILE A 23 -11.67 1.22 7.82
CA ILE A 23 -10.86 0.66 6.73
C ILE A 23 -11.72 -0.31 5.92
N ARG A 24 -11.75 -0.13 4.60
CA ARG A 24 -12.40 -1.04 3.66
C ARG A 24 -11.50 -1.33 2.44
N GLY A 25 -11.85 -2.36 1.68
CA GLY A 25 -11.26 -2.54 0.34
C GLY A 25 -11.58 -1.34 -0.54
N ALA A 26 -10.62 -0.97 -1.40
CA ALA A 26 -10.88 0.01 -2.44
C ALA A 26 -11.80 -0.58 -3.52
N ASP A 27 -12.57 0.27 -4.16
CA ASP A 27 -13.37 -0.04 -5.33
C ASP A 27 -13.09 0.94 -6.50
N PHE A 28 -13.81 0.78 -7.61
CA PHE A 28 -13.59 1.63 -8.78
C PHE A 28 -14.07 3.08 -8.59
N GLU A 29 -15.01 3.31 -7.68
CA GLU A 29 -15.56 4.63 -7.37
C GLU A 29 -14.55 5.49 -6.59
N ASP A 30 -13.54 4.87 -5.99
CA ASP A 30 -12.48 5.58 -5.26
C ASP A 30 -11.44 6.25 -6.19
N ALA A 31 -11.53 6.11 -7.51
CA ALA A 31 -10.49 6.54 -8.46
C ALA A 31 -10.09 8.01 -8.31
N GLU A 32 -11.06 8.92 -8.18
CA GLU A 32 -10.81 10.36 -7.98
C GLU A 32 -10.02 10.61 -6.69
N ALA A 33 -10.50 10.10 -5.57
CA ALA A 33 -9.86 10.29 -4.27
C ALA A 33 -8.44 9.68 -4.24
N LEU A 34 -8.26 8.51 -4.85
CA LEU A 34 -6.96 7.86 -4.95
C LEU A 34 -5.99 8.62 -5.86
N ALA A 35 -6.46 9.23 -6.94
CA ALA A 35 -5.65 10.10 -7.80
C ALA A 35 -5.11 11.31 -7.02
N VAL A 36 -5.95 11.94 -6.20
CA VAL A 36 -5.55 13.05 -5.31
C VAL A 36 -4.50 12.57 -4.30
N LEU A 37 -4.73 11.44 -3.62
CA LEU A 37 -3.78 10.90 -2.63
C LEU A 37 -2.45 10.51 -3.26
N MET A 38 -2.42 9.99 -4.49
CA MET A 38 -1.18 9.69 -5.20
C MET A 38 -0.44 10.97 -5.61
N SER A 39 -1.16 12.00 -6.05
CA SER A 39 -0.55 13.30 -6.36
C SER A 39 0.09 13.94 -5.13
N GLN A 40 -0.56 13.90 -3.98
CA GLN A 40 0.01 14.34 -2.68
C GLN A 40 1.21 13.47 -2.25
N LEU A 41 1.23 12.21 -2.65
CA LEU A 41 2.37 11.31 -2.42
C LEU A 41 3.57 11.63 -3.33
N GLY A 42 3.40 12.51 -4.32
CA GLY A 42 4.45 12.91 -5.28
C GLY A 42 4.41 12.12 -6.59
N TYR A 43 3.29 11.48 -6.88
CA TYR A 43 3.02 10.79 -8.15
C TYR A 43 1.79 11.42 -8.82
N PRO A 44 1.95 12.55 -9.54
CA PRO A 44 0.85 13.21 -10.24
C PRO A 44 0.05 12.19 -11.05
N THR A 45 -1.25 12.16 -10.82
CA THR A 45 -2.13 11.13 -11.38
C THR A 45 -3.49 11.76 -11.67
N LEU A 46 -4.00 11.53 -12.87
CA LEU A 46 -5.37 11.89 -13.24
C LEU A 46 -6.34 10.77 -12.81
N GLU A 47 -7.63 11.11 -12.68
CA GLU A 47 -8.66 10.15 -12.26
C GLU A 47 -8.76 8.97 -13.24
N ASP A 48 -8.79 9.23 -14.55
CA ASP A 48 -8.87 8.19 -15.59
C ASP A 48 -7.65 7.24 -15.59
N GLU A 49 -6.45 7.78 -15.34
CA GLU A 49 -5.24 6.98 -15.14
C GLU A 49 -5.37 6.08 -13.91
N MET A 50 -5.89 6.62 -12.80
CA MET A 50 -6.12 5.84 -11.59
C MET A 50 -7.18 4.78 -11.83
N ALA A 51 -8.28 5.11 -12.48
CA ALA A 51 -9.32 4.14 -12.86
C ALA A 51 -8.76 3.01 -13.72
N ALA A 52 -7.88 3.32 -14.69
CA ALA A 52 -7.20 2.30 -15.49
C ALA A 52 -6.30 1.39 -14.64
N ARG A 53 -5.55 1.95 -13.67
CA ARG A 53 -4.72 1.17 -12.73
C ARG A 53 -5.57 0.26 -11.85
N LEU A 54 -6.69 0.74 -11.32
CA LEU A 54 -7.61 -0.04 -10.48
C LEU A 54 -8.21 -1.23 -11.23
N ARG A 55 -8.56 -1.06 -12.53
CA ARG A 55 -9.05 -2.18 -13.36
C ARG A 55 -8.04 -3.32 -13.48
N LEU A 56 -6.73 -3.02 -13.44
CA LEU A 56 -5.67 -4.00 -13.51
C LEU A 56 -5.36 -4.63 -12.15
N ILE A 57 -5.51 -3.87 -11.06
CA ILE A 57 -5.05 -4.25 -9.73
C ILE A 57 -6.14 -4.95 -8.91
N LEU A 58 -7.36 -4.39 -8.86
CA LEU A 58 -8.42 -4.89 -7.98
C LEU A 58 -8.84 -6.35 -8.25
N PRO A 59 -8.83 -6.86 -9.50
CA PRO A 59 -9.16 -8.27 -9.75
C PRO A 59 -8.08 -9.27 -9.28
N ARG A 60 -6.90 -8.79 -8.89
CA ARG A 60 -5.77 -9.66 -8.54
C ARG A 60 -5.88 -10.14 -7.11
N SER A 61 -5.73 -11.46 -6.89
CA SER A 61 -5.72 -12.07 -5.56
C SER A 61 -4.41 -11.86 -4.79
N ASP A 62 -3.31 -11.59 -5.52
CA ASP A 62 -1.99 -11.31 -4.96
C ASP A 62 -1.76 -9.81 -4.64
N TYR A 63 -2.80 -8.99 -4.82
CA TYR A 63 -2.78 -7.57 -4.54
C TYR A 63 -3.90 -7.15 -3.58
N ARG A 64 -3.62 -6.20 -2.71
CA ARG A 64 -4.60 -5.60 -1.82
C ARG A 64 -4.51 -4.09 -1.90
N VAL A 65 -5.62 -3.44 -2.19
CA VAL A 65 -5.77 -1.99 -2.02
C VAL A 65 -6.86 -1.77 -0.98
N ALA A 66 -6.56 -0.99 0.05
CA ALA A 66 -7.51 -0.62 1.09
C ALA A 66 -7.48 0.89 1.32
N VAL A 67 -8.63 1.45 1.68
CA VAL A 67 -8.82 2.87 1.95
C VAL A 67 -9.27 3.11 3.38
N ALA A 68 -8.83 4.21 3.96
CA ALA A 68 -9.36 4.76 5.19
C ALA A 68 -10.45 5.78 4.85
N VAL A 69 -11.61 5.60 5.43
CA VAL A 69 -12.78 6.47 5.25
C VAL A 69 -13.11 7.16 6.57
N ARG A 70 -13.24 8.48 6.57
CA ARG A 70 -13.69 9.30 7.68
C ARG A 70 -14.83 10.20 7.20
N GLU A 71 -15.96 10.22 7.92
CA GLU A 71 -17.13 11.03 7.54
C GLU A 71 -17.56 10.87 6.09
N GLY A 72 -17.49 9.63 5.56
CA GLY A 72 -17.82 9.30 4.19
C GLY A 72 -16.77 9.67 3.14
N GLN A 73 -15.67 10.29 3.52
CA GLN A 73 -14.58 10.70 2.62
C GLN A 73 -13.39 9.74 2.71
N VAL A 74 -12.80 9.41 1.58
CA VAL A 74 -11.54 8.66 1.52
C VAL A 74 -10.40 9.59 1.91
N VAL A 75 -9.77 9.30 3.05
CA VAL A 75 -8.70 10.13 3.66
C VAL A 75 -7.33 9.45 3.66
N GLY A 76 -7.26 8.21 3.19
CA GLY A 76 -5.98 7.50 3.08
C GLY A 76 -6.10 6.22 2.27
N VAL A 77 -4.97 5.72 1.80
CA VAL A 77 -4.88 4.50 1.00
C VAL A 77 -3.61 3.74 1.33
N ILE A 78 -3.72 2.41 1.29
CA ILE A 78 -2.57 1.51 1.26
C ILE A 78 -2.73 0.51 0.13
N ALA A 79 -1.62 0.22 -0.55
CA ALA A 79 -1.54 -0.84 -1.54
C ALA A 79 -0.40 -1.79 -1.18
N ALA A 80 -0.67 -3.09 -1.19
CA ALA A 80 0.28 -4.14 -0.90
C ALA A 80 0.15 -5.29 -1.89
N LEU A 81 1.25 -6.00 -2.13
CA LEU A 81 1.28 -7.20 -2.96
C LEU A 81 2.01 -8.35 -2.26
N MET A 82 1.65 -9.58 -2.67
CA MET A 82 2.37 -10.79 -2.35
C MET A 82 3.38 -11.12 -3.44
N GLY A 83 4.59 -11.47 -3.05
CA GLY A 83 5.65 -11.88 -3.97
C GLY A 83 6.30 -13.19 -3.55
N LEU A 84 7.06 -13.74 -4.47
CA LEU A 84 7.98 -14.87 -4.24
C LEU A 84 9.41 -14.37 -4.44
N SER A 85 10.34 -14.88 -3.66
CA SER A 85 11.76 -14.61 -3.80
C SER A 85 12.52 -15.93 -3.90
N ILE A 86 13.57 -15.95 -4.70
CA ILE A 86 14.47 -17.09 -4.77
C ILE A 86 15.43 -17.13 -3.57
N GLU A 87 15.56 -16.00 -2.86
CA GLU A 87 16.49 -15.82 -1.74
C GLU A 87 15.95 -16.34 -0.41
N MET A 88 14.62 -16.54 -0.33
CA MET A 88 13.98 -16.94 0.93
C MET A 88 12.91 -18.01 0.70
N ASN A 89 12.73 -18.88 1.67
CA ASN A 89 11.61 -19.81 1.66
C ASN A 89 10.30 -19.10 1.95
N GLY A 90 9.29 -19.35 1.11
CA GLY A 90 7.95 -18.81 1.29
C GLY A 90 7.72 -17.51 0.52
N ARG A 91 6.70 -16.80 0.96
CA ARG A 91 6.24 -15.56 0.34
C ARG A 91 6.71 -14.34 1.12
N TYR A 92 6.84 -13.21 0.45
CA TYR A 92 7.03 -11.93 1.11
C TYR A 92 5.92 -10.96 0.70
N GLY A 93 5.59 -10.05 1.58
CA GLY A 93 4.71 -8.93 1.30
C GLY A 93 5.50 -7.69 0.91
N ARG A 94 4.92 -6.84 0.08
CA ARG A 94 5.48 -5.53 -0.25
C ARG A 94 4.41 -4.46 -0.21
N VAL A 95 4.59 -3.44 0.62
CA VAL A 95 3.80 -2.21 0.54
C VAL A 95 4.32 -1.39 -0.63
N THR A 96 3.45 -1.10 -1.59
CA THR A 96 3.77 -0.36 -2.81
C THR A 96 3.40 1.11 -2.74
N ALA A 97 2.37 1.44 -1.95
CA ALA A 97 1.94 2.80 -1.67
C ALA A 97 1.31 2.89 -0.29
N LEU A 98 1.55 3.98 0.42
CA LEU A 98 0.84 4.39 1.63
C LEU A 98 0.76 5.92 1.61
N SER A 99 -0.44 6.45 1.57
CA SER A 99 -0.70 7.89 1.59
C SER A 99 -1.86 8.21 2.50
N VAL A 100 -1.75 9.32 3.23
CA VAL A 100 -2.82 9.91 4.03
C VAL A 100 -2.95 11.36 3.59
N ALA A 101 -4.20 11.83 3.43
CA ALA A 101 -4.51 13.20 3.08
C ALA A 101 -3.78 14.19 4.00
N GLU A 102 -3.27 15.28 3.45
CA GLU A 102 -2.34 16.17 4.16
C GLU A 102 -2.92 16.72 5.46
N ASP A 103 -4.17 17.09 5.45
CA ASP A 103 -4.93 17.59 6.61
C ASP A 103 -5.29 16.50 7.64
N GLN A 104 -5.13 15.23 7.30
CA GLN A 104 -5.46 14.06 8.13
C GLN A 104 -4.21 13.33 8.66
N ARG A 105 -3.01 13.83 8.36
CA ARG A 105 -1.74 13.24 8.82
C ARG A 105 -1.56 13.38 10.32
N SER A 106 -0.66 12.57 10.88
CA SER A 106 -0.29 12.56 12.31
C SER A 106 -1.43 12.20 13.28
N GLN A 107 -2.51 11.60 12.77
CA GLN A 107 -3.68 11.16 13.54
C GLN A 107 -3.78 9.63 13.66
N GLY A 108 -2.73 8.86 13.31
CA GLY A 108 -2.71 7.39 13.42
C GLY A 108 -3.27 6.65 12.20
N ILE A 109 -3.88 7.33 11.22
CA ILE A 109 -4.50 6.69 10.04
C ILE A 109 -3.49 5.85 9.25
N GLY A 110 -2.26 6.34 9.09
CA GLY A 110 -1.21 5.60 8.39
C GLY A 110 -0.83 4.30 9.10
N ALA A 111 -0.77 4.29 10.43
CA ALA A 111 -0.50 3.09 11.22
C ALA A 111 -1.66 2.08 11.12
N LEU A 112 -2.91 2.56 11.14
CA LEU A 112 -4.09 1.71 10.98
C LEU A 112 -4.13 1.04 9.59
N LEU A 113 -3.85 1.80 8.53
CA LEU A 113 -3.74 1.27 7.17
C LEU A 113 -2.62 0.23 7.05
N LEU A 114 -1.44 0.52 7.63
CA LEU A 114 -0.30 -0.38 7.61
C LEU A 114 -0.61 -1.69 8.35
N ALA A 115 -1.19 -1.61 9.55
CA ALA A 115 -1.61 -2.78 10.32
C ALA A 115 -2.63 -3.64 9.55
N HIS A 116 -3.58 -3.01 8.83
CA HIS A 116 -4.54 -3.71 7.97
C HIS A 116 -3.84 -4.48 6.83
N ALA A 117 -2.88 -3.86 6.16
CA ALA A 117 -2.13 -4.52 5.07
C ALA A 117 -1.24 -5.64 5.61
N GLU A 118 -0.54 -5.43 6.72
CA GLU A 118 0.29 -6.46 7.37
C GLU A 118 -0.53 -7.66 7.81
N TYR A 119 -1.73 -7.43 8.32
CA TYR A 119 -2.64 -8.53 8.66
C TYR A 119 -2.97 -9.35 7.43
N TRP A 120 -3.42 -8.70 6.35
CA TRP A 120 -3.73 -9.40 5.10
C TRP A 120 -2.52 -10.18 4.59
N LEU A 121 -1.33 -9.58 4.58
CA LEU A 121 -0.09 -10.24 4.15
C LEU A 121 0.22 -11.49 4.99
N ARG A 122 0.07 -11.41 6.33
CA ARG A 122 0.29 -12.56 7.24
C ARG A 122 -0.72 -13.68 7.01
N VAL A 123 -1.99 -13.33 6.80
CA VAL A 123 -3.04 -14.32 6.47
C VAL A 123 -2.74 -15.01 5.14
N GLN A 124 -2.13 -14.32 4.18
CA GLN A 124 -1.68 -14.88 2.91
C GLN A 124 -0.36 -15.66 3.02
N GLY A 125 0.23 -15.76 4.20
CA GLY A 125 1.45 -16.52 4.45
C GLY A 125 2.76 -15.79 4.17
N ALA A 126 2.76 -14.44 4.20
CA ALA A 126 3.99 -13.68 4.10
C ALA A 126 4.88 -13.88 5.33
N ALA A 127 6.14 -14.23 5.12
CA ALA A 127 7.16 -14.35 6.16
C ALA A 127 7.78 -12.99 6.52
N ALA A 128 7.72 -12.01 5.62
CA ALA A 128 8.24 -10.66 5.82
C ALA A 128 7.42 -9.63 5.04
N CYS A 129 7.51 -8.38 5.44
CA CYS A 129 6.97 -7.24 4.71
C CYS A 129 8.09 -6.26 4.35
N ILE A 130 8.15 -5.84 3.09
CA ILE A 130 9.15 -4.91 2.57
C ILE A 130 8.46 -3.60 2.19
N VAL A 131 9.09 -2.49 2.51
CA VAL A 131 8.66 -1.15 2.10
C VAL A 131 9.83 -0.46 1.42
N ASN A 132 9.59 0.11 0.24
CA ASN A 132 10.56 0.99 -0.39
C ASN A 132 10.17 2.45 -0.13
N CYS A 133 11.06 3.17 0.55
CA CYS A 133 10.89 4.58 0.83
C CYS A 133 12.06 5.38 0.22
N SER A 134 11.74 6.53 -0.38
CA SER A 134 12.77 7.44 -0.89
C SER A 134 13.61 8.01 0.25
N SER A 135 14.93 8.13 0.03
CA SER A 135 15.88 8.67 1.03
C SER A 135 15.53 10.08 1.52
N HIS A 136 14.84 10.88 0.70
CA HIS A 136 14.46 12.27 1.06
C HIS A 136 13.25 12.34 1.99
N ARG A 137 12.53 11.23 2.22
CA ARG A 137 11.31 11.19 3.05
C ARG A 137 11.64 10.87 4.51
N SER A 138 12.27 11.80 5.20
CA SER A 138 12.66 11.62 6.61
C SER A 138 11.48 11.28 7.52
N ASP A 139 10.30 11.87 7.28
CA ASP A 139 9.08 11.60 8.05
C ASP A 139 8.58 10.17 7.87
N ALA A 140 8.60 9.67 6.63
CA ALA A 140 8.24 8.29 6.34
C ALA A 140 9.26 7.31 6.95
N HIS A 141 10.55 7.65 6.96
CA HIS A 141 11.56 6.83 7.62
C HIS A 141 11.31 6.75 9.14
N ARG A 142 10.97 7.88 9.80
CA ARG A 142 10.61 7.87 11.23
C ARG A 142 9.34 7.05 11.49
N PHE A 143 8.34 7.19 10.61
CA PHE A 143 7.11 6.41 10.67
C PHE A 143 7.40 4.91 10.62
N TYR A 144 8.05 4.41 9.57
CA TYR A 144 8.31 2.97 9.42
C TYR A 144 9.19 2.41 10.54
N LYS A 145 10.19 3.15 11.02
CA LYS A 145 11.00 2.73 12.18
C LYS A 145 10.16 2.57 13.44
N ARG A 146 9.22 3.48 13.68
CA ARG A 146 8.28 3.40 14.81
C ARG A 146 7.36 2.19 14.69
N GLU A 147 6.93 1.84 13.48
CA GLU A 147 6.13 0.66 13.20
C GLU A 147 6.96 -0.66 13.15
N GLY A 148 8.23 -0.61 13.55
CA GLY A 148 9.09 -1.80 13.69
C GLY A 148 9.87 -2.20 12.45
N TYR A 149 9.86 -1.41 11.38
CA TYR A 149 10.65 -1.66 10.18
C TYR A 149 12.12 -1.27 10.38
N GLN A 150 13.01 -2.06 9.82
CA GLN A 150 14.44 -1.81 9.81
C GLN A 150 14.92 -1.44 8.41
N VAL A 151 15.94 -0.60 8.32
CA VAL A 151 16.60 -0.29 7.06
C VAL A 151 17.56 -1.42 6.72
N THR A 152 17.28 -2.17 5.66
CA THR A 152 18.04 -3.38 5.28
C THR A 152 18.81 -3.24 3.97
N GLY A 153 18.63 -2.16 3.24
CA GLY A 153 19.30 -1.99 1.94
C GLY A 153 19.05 -0.66 1.27
N VAL A 154 19.62 -0.53 0.08
CA VAL A 154 19.49 0.63 -0.82
C VAL A 154 18.67 0.22 -2.03
N ARG A 155 17.81 1.11 -2.52
CA ARG A 155 17.02 0.88 -3.73
C ARG A 155 17.75 1.46 -4.93
N PHE A 156 17.93 0.65 -5.97
CA PHE A 156 18.33 1.09 -7.31
C PHE A 156 17.11 1.13 -8.23
N HIS A 157 17.07 2.11 -9.12
CA HIS A 157 16.00 2.27 -10.10
C HIS A 157 16.59 2.56 -11.48
N LYS A 158 16.07 1.89 -12.51
CA LYS A 158 16.33 2.16 -13.92
C LYS A 158 15.01 2.31 -14.66
N ASP A 159 14.84 3.40 -15.38
CA ASP A 159 13.65 3.62 -16.21
C ASP A 159 13.89 2.97 -17.58
N PHE A 160 12.94 2.16 -18.04
CA PHE A 160 12.98 1.52 -19.34
C PHE A 160 12.06 2.20 -20.37
N ARG A 161 11.33 3.24 -19.98
CA ARG A 161 10.51 4.01 -20.91
C ARG A 161 11.41 4.77 -21.87
N GLY A 162 11.18 4.59 -23.21
CA GLY A 162 12.02 5.20 -24.26
C GLY A 162 13.36 4.49 -24.49
N VAL A 163 13.60 3.31 -23.90
CA VAL A 163 14.76 2.47 -24.24
C VAL A 163 14.41 1.64 -25.47
N ASP A 164 15.22 1.79 -26.53
CA ASP A 164 15.13 0.98 -27.73
C ASP A 164 15.60 -0.44 -27.40
N LEU A 165 14.66 -1.42 -27.43
CA LEU A 165 14.95 -2.82 -27.13
C LEU A 165 15.76 -3.49 -28.23
N GLU A 166 15.77 -2.94 -29.46
CA GLU A 166 16.54 -3.48 -30.57
C GLU A 166 18.06 -3.22 -30.44
N ALA A 167 18.45 -2.27 -29.57
CA ALA A 167 19.85 -1.94 -29.34
C ALA A 167 20.57 -2.86 -28.33
N HIS A 168 19.89 -3.84 -27.75
CA HIS A 168 20.51 -4.76 -26.79
C HIS A 168 20.85 -6.10 -27.45
N PRO A 169 22.14 -6.52 -27.46
CA PRO A 169 22.51 -7.86 -27.90
C PRO A 169 21.79 -8.89 -27.02
N ALA A 170 21.21 -9.91 -27.69
CA ALA A 170 20.62 -11.04 -27.00
C ALA A 170 21.66 -11.63 -26.05
N VAL A 171 21.30 -11.70 -24.78
CA VAL A 171 22.11 -12.41 -23.77
C VAL A 171 21.93 -13.89 -24.06
N SER A 172 22.97 -14.51 -24.58
CA SER A 172 23.04 -15.96 -24.83
C SER A 172 23.18 -16.71 -23.51
#